data_c596e2243f0e0b6629988b5dbd57af11
#
_entry.id   c596e2243f0e0b6629988b5dbd57af11
#
_cell.length_a   1.000
_cell.length_b   1.000
_cell.length_c   1.000
_cell.angle_alpha   90.00
_cell.angle_beta   90.00
_cell.angle_gamma   90.00
#
_symmetry.space_group_name_H-M   'P 1'
#
loop_
_entity.id
_entity.type
_entity.pdbx_description
1 polymer ?
#
loop_
_entity_poly.entity_id
_entity_poly.type
_entity_poly.pdbx_seq_one_letter_code
_entity_poly.pdbx_strand_id
1 'polypeptide(L)'
;ALVLLAVRRYVGLRAEAILRDALNQAITTGAKQAPANASVAEAAEAAVAYAKRSSPDAIKKLGASTDVLLDKARAAIKALK
;
A
#
# COMPACT_ATOMS: atom_id res chain seq x y z
N ALA A 1 4.58 -34.66 -3.68
CA ALA A 1 4.35 -33.84 -2.48
C ALA A 1 5.19 -32.57 -2.47
N LEU A 2 6.49 -32.65 -2.82
CA LEU A 2 7.37 -31.50 -2.88
C LEU A 2 6.96 -30.49 -3.95
N VAL A 3 6.47 -30.98 -5.08
CA VAL A 3 6.03 -30.12 -6.20
C VAL A 3 4.79 -29.33 -5.79
N LEU A 4 3.84 -29.95 -5.09
CA LEU A 4 2.65 -29.28 -4.61
C LEU A 4 2.97 -28.17 -3.59
N LEU A 5 3.93 -28.41 -2.70
CA LEU A 5 4.37 -27.41 -1.73
C LEU A 5 5.03 -26.20 -2.42
N ALA A 6 5.85 -26.47 -3.44
CA ALA A 6 6.51 -25.41 -4.22
C ALA A 6 5.49 -24.55 -4.97
N VAL A 7 4.48 -25.18 -5.57
CA VAL A 7 3.42 -24.46 -6.30
C VAL A 7 2.59 -23.59 -5.33
N ARG A 8 2.22 -24.12 -4.17
CA ARG A 8 1.49 -23.36 -3.16
C ARG A 8 2.28 -22.15 -2.67
N ARG A 9 3.58 -22.33 -2.46
CA ARG A 9 4.48 -21.25 -2.05
C ARG A 9 4.57 -20.17 -3.11
N TYR A 10 4.72 -20.58 -4.36
CA TYR A 10 4.80 -19.66 -5.50
C TYR A 10 3.51 -18.85 -5.64
N VAL A 11 2.34 -19.50 -5.57
CA VAL A 11 1.04 -18.83 -5.65
C VAL A 11 0.86 -17.86 -4.50
N GLY A 12 1.27 -18.24 -3.28
CA GLY A 12 1.19 -17.37 -2.11
C GLY A 12 2.06 -16.14 -2.25
N LEU A 13 3.30 -16.29 -2.73
CA LEU A 13 4.21 -15.16 -2.96
C LEU A 13 3.69 -14.22 -4.03
N ARG A 14 3.11 -14.76 -5.10
CA ARG A 14 2.54 -13.95 -6.16
C ARG A 14 1.32 -13.18 -5.69
N ALA A 15 0.45 -13.82 -4.91
CA ALA A 15 -0.72 -13.16 -4.33
C ALA A 15 -0.30 -12.01 -3.40
N GLU A 16 0.74 -12.21 -2.60
CA GLU A 16 1.30 -11.17 -1.73
C GLU A 16 1.84 -10.00 -2.55
N ALA A 17 2.57 -10.28 -3.63
CA ALA A 17 3.09 -9.24 -4.51
C ALA A 17 1.97 -8.41 -5.13
N ILE A 18 0.90 -9.05 -5.58
CA ILE A 18 -0.28 -8.37 -6.14
C ILE A 18 -0.92 -7.46 -5.10
N LEU A 19 -1.06 -7.94 -3.85
CA LEU A 19 -1.61 -7.15 -2.76
C LEU A 19 -0.75 -5.94 -2.42
N ARG A 20 0.58 -6.10 -2.44
CA ARG A 20 1.51 -5.00 -2.22
C ARG A 20 1.41 -3.95 -3.32
N ASP A 21 1.32 -4.38 -4.58
CA ASP A 21 1.16 -3.48 -5.71
C ASP A 21 -0.15 -2.71 -5.61
N ALA A 22 -1.25 -3.38 -5.28
CA ALA A 22 -2.55 -2.75 -5.10
C ALA A 22 -2.50 -1.70 -3.98
N LEU A 23 -1.85 -2.02 -2.86
CA LEU A 23 -1.70 -1.10 -1.75
C LEU A 23 -0.85 0.11 -2.15
N ASN A 24 0.28 -0.12 -2.82
CA ASN A 24 1.16 0.95 -3.27
C ASN A 24 0.45 1.88 -4.26
N GLN A 25 -0.34 1.33 -5.18
CA GLN A 25 -1.12 2.12 -6.12
C GLN A 25 -2.19 2.95 -5.40
N ALA A 26 -2.85 2.38 -4.41
CA ALA A 26 -3.85 3.10 -3.62
C ALA A 26 -3.22 4.27 -2.85
N ILE A 27 -2.06 4.04 -2.24
CA ILE A 27 -1.33 5.09 -1.52
C ILE A 27 -0.90 6.19 -2.49
N THR A 28 -0.34 5.84 -3.63
CA THR A 28 0.09 6.81 -4.65
C THR A 28 -1.09 7.63 -5.16
N THR A 29 -2.21 6.97 -5.45
CA THR A 29 -3.44 7.64 -5.91
C THR A 29 -3.95 8.61 -4.84
N GLY A 30 -3.99 8.19 -3.59
CA GLY A 30 -4.40 9.03 -2.48
C GLY A 30 -3.47 10.23 -2.30
N ALA A 31 -2.17 10.04 -2.46
CA ALA A 31 -1.19 11.13 -2.38
C ALA A 31 -1.40 12.15 -3.50
N LYS A 32 -1.73 11.70 -4.70
CA LYS A 32 -2.01 12.59 -5.85
C LYS A 32 -3.28 13.41 -5.65
N GLN A 33 -4.25 12.90 -4.90
CA GLN A 33 -5.51 13.58 -4.64
C GLN A 33 -5.38 14.67 -3.56
N ALA A 34 -4.29 14.67 -2.80
CA ALA A 34 -4.08 15.69 -1.77
C ALA A 34 -3.88 17.07 -2.41
N PRO A 35 -4.36 18.16 -1.75
CA PRO A 35 -4.14 19.51 -2.27
C PRO A 35 -2.65 19.82 -2.47
N ALA A 36 -2.35 20.65 -3.47
CA ALA A 36 -0.96 21.01 -3.78
C ALA A 36 -0.26 21.74 -2.64
N ASN A 37 -1.03 22.44 -1.80
CA ASN A 37 -0.51 23.18 -0.65
C ASN A 37 -0.48 22.36 0.64
N ALA A 38 -0.89 21.10 0.59
CA ALA A 38 -0.86 20.23 1.77
C ALA A 38 0.58 19.91 2.17
N SER A 39 0.82 19.86 3.49
CA SER A 39 2.12 19.40 3.99
C SER A 39 2.32 17.92 3.67
N VAL A 40 3.57 17.45 3.79
CA VAL A 40 3.86 16.02 3.59
C VAL A 40 3.05 15.17 4.57
N ALA A 41 2.93 15.60 5.82
CA ALA A 41 2.15 14.90 6.83
C ALA A 41 0.67 14.81 6.47
N GLU A 42 0.07 15.94 6.04
CA GLU A 42 -1.33 15.96 5.62
C GLU A 42 -1.59 15.10 4.41
N ALA A 43 -0.72 15.18 3.41
CA ALA A 43 -0.83 14.37 2.21
C ALA A 43 -0.67 12.87 2.54
N ALA A 44 0.23 12.53 3.45
CA ALA A 44 0.42 11.14 3.88
C ALA A 44 -0.82 10.61 4.59
N GLU A 45 -1.42 11.40 5.46
CA GLU A 45 -2.66 11.00 6.14
C GLU A 45 -3.80 10.79 5.16
N ALA A 46 -3.94 11.68 4.17
CA ALA A 46 -4.95 11.54 3.12
C ALA A 46 -4.72 10.28 2.28
N ALA A 47 -3.47 9.99 1.95
CA ALA A 47 -3.11 8.78 1.20
C ALA A 47 -3.45 7.51 1.98
N VAL A 48 -3.14 7.48 3.27
CA VAL A 48 -3.46 6.34 4.14
C VAL A 48 -4.97 6.16 4.27
N ALA A 49 -5.72 7.24 4.46
CA ALA A 49 -7.18 7.19 4.54
C ALA A 49 -7.78 6.63 3.25
N TYR A 50 -7.26 7.06 2.10
CA TYR A 50 -7.70 6.54 0.81
C TYR A 50 -7.41 5.05 0.68
N ALA A 51 -6.20 4.62 1.04
CA ALA A 51 -5.80 3.22 0.98
C ALA A 51 -6.69 2.34 1.87
N LYS A 52 -7.03 2.81 3.07
CA LYS A 52 -7.91 2.09 3.99
C LYS A 52 -9.32 1.91 3.43
N ARG A 53 -9.81 2.86 2.64
CA ARG A 53 -11.12 2.78 2.01
C ARG A 53 -11.11 1.93 0.75
N SER A 54 -10.06 2.03 -0.06
CA SER A 54 -10.01 1.38 -1.37
C SER A 54 -9.42 -0.03 -1.33
N SER A 55 -8.54 -0.33 -0.38
CA SER A 55 -7.84 -1.62 -0.30
C SER A 55 -7.78 -2.17 1.13
N PRO A 56 -8.92 -2.26 1.84
CA PRO A 56 -8.91 -2.74 3.23
C PRO A 56 -8.44 -4.19 3.34
N ASP A 57 -8.76 -5.02 2.36
CA ASP A 57 -8.37 -6.43 2.36
C ASP A 57 -6.86 -6.59 2.21
N ALA A 58 -6.24 -5.78 1.35
CA ALA A 58 -4.79 -5.80 1.16
C ALA A 58 -4.07 -5.41 2.45
N ILE A 59 -4.54 -4.37 3.12
CA ILE A 59 -3.97 -3.91 4.40
C ILE A 59 -4.08 -5.02 5.45
N LYS A 60 -5.25 -5.64 5.56
CA LYS A 60 -5.49 -6.69 6.55
C LYS A 60 -4.64 -7.93 6.28
N LYS A 61 -4.56 -8.37 5.02
CA LYS A 61 -3.81 -9.57 4.65
C LYS A 61 -2.31 -9.37 4.76
N LEU A 62 -1.81 -8.18 4.45
CA LEU A 62 -0.38 -7.86 4.59
C LEU A 62 0.01 -7.53 6.03
N GLY A 63 -0.97 -7.34 6.91
CA GLY A 63 -0.72 -6.97 8.29
C GLY A 63 -0.06 -5.61 8.44
N ALA A 64 -0.32 -4.70 7.52
CA ALA A 64 0.29 -3.38 7.52
C ALA A 64 -0.30 -2.52 8.63
N SER A 65 0.56 -2.00 9.50
CA SER A 65 0.15 -1.07 10.55
C SER A 65 0.00 0.35 9.98
N THR A 66 -0.69 1.21 10.72
CA THR A 66 -0.83 2.61 10.32
C THR A 66 0.53 3.29 10.15
N ASP A 67 1.50 2.99 11.01
CA ASP A 67 2.84 3.56 10.92
C ASP A 67 3.55 3.15 9.63
N VAL A 68 3.44 1.88 9.24
CA VAL A 68 4.00 1.38 7.98
C VAL A 68 3.35 2.07 6.79
N LEU A 69 2.04 2.24 6.82
CA LEU A 69 1.30 2.92 5.76
C LEU A 69 1.71 4.38 5.63
N LEU A 70 1.89 5.07 6.76
CA LEU A 70 2.35 6.46 6.77
C LEU A 70 3.75 6.59 6.19
N ASP A 71 4.66 5.68 6.54
CA ASP A 71 6.02 5.69 5.98
C ASP A 71 6.01 5.49 4.48
N LYS A 72 5.20 4.56 3.97
CA LYS A 72 5.04 4.33 2.54
C LYS A 72 4.45 5.56 1.84
N ALA A 73 3.47 6.20 2.46
CA ALA A 73 2.83 7.39 1.93
C ALA A 73 3.81 8.56 1.85
N ARG A 74 4.62 8.77 2.88
CA ARG A 74 5.66 9.81 2.89
C ARG A 74 6.68 9.59 1.77
N ALA A 75 7.11 8.33 1.58
CA ALA A 75 8.04 7.99 0.51
C ALA A 75 7.43 8.28 -0.87
N ALA A 76 6.16 7.92 -1.07
CA ALA A 76 5.45 8.17 -2.32
C ALA A 76 5.32 9.67 -2.60
N ILE A 77 5.00 10.46 -1.59
CA ILE A 77 4.85 11.92 -1.71
C ILE A 77 6.18 12.57 -2.08
N LYS A 78 7.26 12.15 -1.43
CA LYS A 78 8.61 12.65 -1.74
C LYS A 78 9.01 12.32 -3.17
N ALA A 79 8.61 11.15 -3.68
CA ALA A 79 8.89 10.77 -5.06
C ALA A 79 8.07 11.59 -6.07
N LEU A 80 6.88 12.06 -5.70
CA LEU A 80 6.04 12.91 -6.55
C LEU A 80 6.50 14.38 -6.59
N LYS A 81 7.23 14.81 -5.60
CA LYS A 81 7.78 16.15 -5.51
C LYS A 81 9.21 16.19 -6.01
#